data_512ffd10d2a1fdd30aaec21f1d9157d1
#
_entry.id   512ffd10d2a1fdd30aaec21f1d9157d1
#
_cell.length_a   1.000
_cell.length_b   1.000
_cell.length_c   1.000
_cell.angle_alpha   90.00
_cell.angle_beta   90.00
_cell.angle_gamma   90.00
#
_symmetry.space_group_name_H-M   'P 1'
#
loop_
_entity.id
_entity.type
_entity.pdbx_description
1 polymer ?
#
loop_
_entity_poly.entity_id
_entity_poly.type
_entity_poly.pdbx_seq_one_letter_code
_entity_poly.pdbx_strand_id
1 'polypeptide(L)'
;LVAAMDPHDSVGILDKYFPQTSFFTEFERFDRHIEKLRRTNSDEIVDYISICSPNNLHDAHIRLALRVGADAICEKPLVLNPWNLDQLQEIEKETGKKVFTVLQLRVHPALMAIKEKLEKQKDISPPNSNKKHNVELTYITSRGVWYNFSWKGREDISGGVATNIGIHFFDLLMWLFGNVQKNLLFLRSPNKASGFLELQNANVKWYLSIDKKDLPQEAIQKNQSTHRSITIDGNELEFTDGFTDLHTRVYENILQGKGFGIETARASIETTYEIRHLPIIKTKELFHPMLLQE
;
A
#
# COMPACT_ATOMS: atom_id res chain seq x y z
N LEU A 1 8.23 9.87 21.16
CA LEU A 1 8.50 8.46 20.91
C LEU A 1 9.01 7.83 22.22
N VAL A 2 8.28 6.82 22.74
CA VAL A 2 8.58 6.19 24.02
C VAL A 2 9.50 4.98 23.82
N ALA A 3 9.19 4.14 22.84
CA ALA A 3 9.97 2.93 22.55
C ALA A 3 10.05 2.70 21.05
N ALA A 4 11.12 2.02 20.61
CA ALA A 4 11.30 1.59 19.23
C ALA A 4 11.94 0.21 19.17
N MET A 5 11.63 -0.55 18.12
CA MET A 5 12.22 -1.86 17.86
C MET A 5 12.63 -1.96 16.38
N ASP A 6 13.88 -2.32 16.16
CA ASP A 6 14.40 -2.71 14.85
C ASP A 6 15.44 -3.82 15.08
N PRO A 7 15.42 -4.94 14.34
CA PRO A 7 16.43 -6.00 14.47
C PRO A 7 17.85 -5.54 14.14
N HIS A 8 17.99 -4.38 13.48
CA HIS A 8 19.27 -3.74 13.19
C HIS A 8 19.53 -2.62 14.20
N ASP A 9 20.70 -2.58 14.78
CA ASP A 9 21.11 -1.59 15.77
C ASP A 9 21.59 -0.25 15.15
N SER A 10 21.70 -0.18 13.84
CA SER A 10 22.21 1.00 13.10
C SER A 10 21.12 2.04 12.80
N VAL A 11 20.32 2.40 13.79
CA VAL A 11 19.22 3.38 13.65
C VAL A 11 19.57 4.76 14.21
N GLY A 12 20.75 5.27 13.89
CA GLY A 12 21.28 6.55 14.39
C GLY A 12 20.35 7.78 14.21
N ILE A 13 19.28 7.66 13.42
CA ILE A 13 18.24 8.68 13.32
C ILE A 13 17.47 8.82 14.65
N LEU A 14 17.30 7.74 15.42
CA LEU A 14 16.65 7.79 16.73
C LEU A 14 17.50 8.60 17.73
N ASP A 15 18.81 8.37 17.75
CA ASP A 15 19.73 9.12 18.63
C ASP A 15 19.65 10.62 18.37
N LYS A 16 19.47 11.00 17.09
CA LYS A 16 19.40 12.40 16.70
C LYS A 16 18.11 13.09 17.11
N TYR A 17 16.97 12.43 16.96
CA TYR A 17 15.66 13.05 17.14
C TYR A 17 14.94 12.62 18.40
N PHE A 18 15.25 11.46 18.95
CA PHE A 18 14.56 10.84 20.08
C PHE A 18 15.54 10.15 21.05
N PRO A 19 16.52 10.88 21.62
CA PRO A 19 17.61 10.30 22.42
C PRO A 19 17.16 9.63 23.72
N GLN A 20 15.91 9.85 24.15
CA GLN A 20 15.34 9.22 25.35
C GLN A 20 14.51 7.97 25.05
N THR A 21 14.40 7.58 23.77
CA THR A 21 13.61 6.41 23.38
C THR A 21 14.26 5.11 23.86
N SER A 22 13.47 4.24 24.49
CA SER A 22 13.90 2.87 24.79
C SER A 22 14.00 2.06 23.51
N PHE A 23 15.22 1.66 23.11
CA PHE A 23 15.46 0.93 21.87
C PHE A 23 15.72 -0.56 22.11
N PHE A 24 15.14 -1.40 21.24
CA PHE A 24 15.20 -2.86 21.31
C PHE A 24 15.54 -3.46 19.95
N THR A 25 16.43 -4.45 19.93
CA THR A 25 16.72 -5.27 18.74
C THR A 25 15.93 -6.58 18.71
N GLU A 26 15.30 -6.95 19.83
CA GLU A 26 14.56 -8.18 20.02
C GLU A 26 13.09 -7.86 20.32
N PHE A 27 12.20 -8.48 19.53
CA PHE A 27 10.75 -8.27 19.64
C PHE A 27 10.20 -8.63 21.04
N GLU A 28 10.67 -9.73 21.64
CA GLU A 28 10.23 -10.18 22.95
C GLU A 28 10.59 -9.22 24.07
N ARG A 29 11.71 -8.50 23.95
CA ARG A 29 12.10 -7.47 24.91
C ARG A 29 11.25 -6.22 24.76
N PHE A 30 10.97 -5.82 23.51
CA PHE A 30 10.07 -4.72 23.19
C PHE A 30 8.65 -5.02 23.70
N ASP A 31 8.08 -6.20 23.41
CA ASP A 31 6.76 -6.61 23.88
C ASP A 31 6.65 -6.53 25.42
N ARG A 32 7.63 -7.11 26.14
CA ARG A 32 7.66 -7.03 27.62
C ARG A 32 7.76 -5.60 28.16
N HIS A 33 8.50 -4.72 27.47
CA HIS A 33 8.64 -3.33 27.87
C HIS A 33 7.31 -2.58 27.74
N ILE A 34 6.65 -2.68 26.56
CA ILE A 34 5.35 -2.05 26.33
C ILE A 34 4.30 -2.57 27.30
N GLU A 35 4.27 -3.89 27.55
CA GLU A 35 3.34 -4.49 28.52
C GLU A 35 3.62 -4.00 29.95
N LYS A 36 4.89 -3.80 30.34
CA LYS A 36 5.27 -3.19 31.62
C LYS A 36 4.71 -1.78 31.73
N LEU A 37 4.91 -0.91 30.74
CA LEU A 37 4.39 0.46 30.73
C LEU A 37 2.87 0.46 30.93
N ARG A 38 2.15 -0.41 30.23
CA ARG A 38 0.70 -0.56 30.36
C ARG A 38 0.27 -0.94 31.78
N ARG A 39 0.95 -1.89 32.42
CA ARG A 39 0.59 -2.41 33.75
C ARG A 39 0.96 -1.45 34.89
N THR A 40 2.01 -0.68 34.71
CA THR A 40 2.45 0.27 35.75
C THR A 40 1.68 1.58 35.71
N ASN A 41 0.73 1.73 34.78
CA ASN A 41 -0.01 2.96 34.56
C ASN A 41 0.92 4.18 34.48
N SER A 42 2.02 4.03 33.77
CA SER A 42 3.05 5.03 33.56
C SER A 42 2.51 6.19 32.71
N ASP A 43 3.06 7.38 32.89
CA ASP A 43 2.82 8.51 31.97
C ASP A 43 3.36 8.25 30.55
N GLU A 44 4.13 7.16 30.37
CA GLU A 44 4.66 6.67 29.09
C GLU A 44 3.81 5.56 28.48
N ILE A 45 2.52 5.42 28.85
CA ILE A 45 1.59 4.49 28.18
C ILE A 45 1.57 4.82 26.68
N VAL A 46 1.65 3.76 25.87
CA VAL A 46 1.69 3.88 24.42
C VAL A 46 0.27 3.97 23.87
N ASP A 47 -0.08 5.10 23.27
CA ASP A 47 -1.38 5.32 22.62
C ASP A 47 -1.42 4.77 21.20
N TYR A 48 -0.30 4.81 20.48
CA TYR A 48 -0.15 4.37 19.10
C TYR A 48 1.10 3.53 18.90
N ILE A 49 0.99 2.46 18.10
CA ILE A 49 2.14 1.70 17.60
C ILE A 49 2.21 1.84 16.08
N SER A 50 3.28 2.48 15.59
CA SER A 50 3.60 2.56 14.16
C SER A 50 4.32 1.30 13.72
N ILE A 51 3.78 0.61 12.70
CA ILE A 51 4.23 -0.69 12.21
C ILE A 51 4.78 -0.54 10.80
N CYS A 52 6.12 -0.64 10.69
CA CYS A 52 6.89 -0.54 9.45
C CYS A 52 7.73 -1.80 9.17
N SER A 53 7.35 -2.91 9.78
CA SER A 53 8.02 -4.21 9.67
C SER A 53 7.81 -4.87 8.29
N PRO A 54 8.42 -6.03 8.00
CA PRO A 54 8.09 -6.83 6.84
C PRO A 54 6.59 -7.20 6.77
N ASN A 55 6.04 -7.22 5.56
CA ASN A 55 4.58 -7.31 5.33
C ASN A 55 3.91 -8.52 6.02
N ASN A 56 4.59 -9.65 6.07
CA ASN A 56 4.07 -10.87 6.71
C ASN A 56 3.95 -10.75 8.24
N LEU A 57 4.63 -9.79 8.86
CA LEU A 57 4.60 -9.57 10.31
C LEU A 57 3.55 -8.55 10.74
N HIS A 58 2.94 -7.81 9.80
CA HIS A 58 1.97 -6.76 10.11
C HIS A 58 0.83 -7.26 10.98
N ASP A 59 0.20 -8.39 10.62
CA ASP A 59 -0.90 -8.97 11.41
C ASP A 59 -0.51 -9.21 12.88
N ALA A 60 0.66 -9.81 13.12
CA ALA A 60 1.14 -10.09 14.46
C ALA A 60 1.42 -8.82 15.27
N HIS A 61 2.02 -7.82 14.62
CA HIS A 61 2.34 -6.54 15.27
C HIS A 61 1.11 -5.68 15.51
N ILE A 62 0.10 -5.72 14.63
CA ILE A 62 -1.20 -5.10 14.86
C ILE A 62 -1.87 -5.72 16.09
N ARG A 63 -1.88 -7.06 16.19
CA ARG A 63 -2.43 -7.77 17.36
C ARG A 63 -1.71 -7.38 18.65
N LEU A 64 -0.39 -7.19 18.60
CA LEU A 64 0.36 -6.66 19.74
C LEU A 64 -0.18 -5.29 20.16
N ALA A 65 -0.31 -4.35 19.19
CA ALA A 65 -0.79 -3.00 19.48
C ALA A 65 -2.16 -3.02 20.18
N LEU A 66 -3.13 -3.74 19.60
CA LEU A 66 -4.47 -3.84 20.15
C LEU A 66 -4.48 -4.50 21.55
N ARG A 67 -3.70 -5.56 21.76
CA ARG A 67 -3.58 -6.27 23.02
C ARG A 67 -3.03 -5.38 24.14
N VAL A 68 -2.06 -4.53 23.85
CA VAL A 68 -1.48 -3.61 24.85
C VAL A 68 -2.31 -2.34 25.06
N GLY A 69 -3.43 -2.21 24.35
CA GLY A 69 -4.34 -1.08 24.49
C GLY A 69 -3.92 0.16 23.70
N ALA A 70 -3.12 -0.02 22.63
CA ALA A 70 -2.73 1.02 21.69
C ALA A 70 -3.48 0.89 20.37
N ASP A 71 -3.69 2.00 19.66
CA ASP A 71 -4.10 1.98 18.28
C ASP A 71 -2.92 1.61 17.36
N ALA A 72 -3.18 0.89 16.29
CA ALA A 72 -2.16 0.49 15.32
C ALA A 72 -2.15 1.41 14.09
N ILE A 73 -0.99 1.93 13.71
CA ILE A 73 -0.76 2.63 12.43
C ILE A 73 0.17 1.75 11.60
N CYS A 74 -0.35 1.10 10.58
CA CYS A 74 0.39 0.10 9.83
C CYS A 74 0.67 0.53 8.39
N GLU A 75 1.91 0.31 7.95
CA GLU A 75 2.28 0.45 6.56
C GLU A 75 1.48 -0.51 5.67
N LYS A 76 1.40 -0.15 4.40
CA LYS A 76 0.76 -1.01 3.38
C LYS A 76 1.73 -2.14 2.93
N PRO A 77 1.18 -3.28 2.53
CA PRO A 77 -0.21 -3.73 2.68
C PRO A 77 -0.55 -3.92 4.15
N LEU A 78 -1.78 -3.62 4.55
CA LEU A 78 -2.20 -3.79 5.95
C LEU A 78 -1.95 -5.22 6.42
N VAL A 79 -2.32 -6.20 5.60
CA VAL A 79 -2.02 -7.62 5.76
C VAL A 79 -1.82 -8.27 4.39
N LEU A 80 -1.32 -9.51 4.34
CA LEU A 80 -1.17 -10.27 3.09
C LEU A 80 -2.41 -11.07 2.70
N ASN A 81 -3.27 -11.41 3.64
CA ASN A 81 -4.40 -12.32 3.42
C ASN A 81 -5.70 -11.70 3.92
N PRO A 82 -6.81 -11.77 3.14
CA PRO A 82 -8.07 -11.13 3.48
C PRO A 82 -8.67 -11.59 4.81
N TRP A 83 -8.59 -12.88 5.15
CA TRP A 83 -9.14 -13.40 6.40
C TRP A 83 -8.50 -12.84 7.67
N ASN A 84 -7.28 -12.29 7.58
CA ASN A 84 -6.67 -11.57 8.69
C ASN A 84 -7.44 -10.29 9.01
N LEU A 85 -8.04 -9.62 8.00
CA LEU A 85 -8.85 -8.41 8.20
C LEU A 85 -10.06 -8.70 9.08
N ASP A 86 -10.76 -9.83 8.83
CA ASP A 86 -11.94 -10.21 9.62
C ASP A 86 -11.59 -10.43 11.09
N GLN A 87 -10.46 -11.13 11.32
CA GLN A 87 -9.97 -11.35 12.68
C GLN A 87 -9.54 -10.05 13.38
N LEU A 88 -8.86 -9.15 12.66
CA LEU A 88 -8.47 -7.86 13.22
C LEU A 88 -9.68 -6.98 13.54
N GLN A 89 -10.75 -7.04 12.75
CA GLN A 89 -12.00 -6.34 13.06
C GLN A 89 -12.67 -6.86 14.34
N GLU A 90 -12.64 -8.17 14.58
CA GLU A 90 -13.15 -8.73 15.83
C GLU A 90 -12.33 -8.22 17.03
N ILE A 91 -10.99 -8.19 16.91
CA ILE A 91 -10.13 -7.66 17.98
C ILE A 91 -10.34 -6.14 18.18
N GLU A 92 -10.58 -5.35 17.11
CA GLU A 92 -10.98 -3.94 17.25
C GLU A 92 -12.25 -3.78 18.09
N LYS A 93 -13.26 -4.63 17.85
CA LYS A 93 -14.52 -4.63 18.61
C LYS A 93 -14.30 -5.01 20.07
N GLU A 94 -13.48 -6.04 20.32
CA GLU A 94 -13.19 -6.53 21.68
C GLU A 94 -12.40 -5.51 22.51
N THR A 95 -11.40 -4.85 21.88
CA THR A 95 -10.48 -3.95 22.59
C THR A 95 -10.93 -2.51 22.60
N GLY A 96 -11.83 -2.10 21.71
CA GLY A 96 -12.21 -0.72 21.47
C GLY A 96 -11.12 0.13 20.80
N LYS A 97 -10.00 -0.50 20.43
CA LYS A 97 -8.86 0.14 19.73
C LYS A 97 -9.03 0.09 18.23
N LYS A 98 -8.25 0.88 17.51
CA LYS A 98 -8.37 1.05 16.06
C LYS A 98 -7.11 0.62 15.31
N VAL A 99 -7.33 0.15 14.09
CA VAL A 99 -6.28 -0.15 13.12
C VAL A 99 -6.37 0.82 11.96
N PHE A 100 -5.29 1.53 11.70
CA PHE A 100 -5.16 2.46 10.59
C PHE A 100 -4.11 1.95 9.61
N THR A 101 -4.34 2.19 8.32
CA THR A 101 -3.38 1.87 7.26
C THR A 101 -2.90 3.12 6.54
N VAL A 102 -1.64 3.12 6.11
CA VAL A 102 -1.01 4.25 5.42
C VAL A 102 -1.34 4.19 3.93
N LEU A 103 -2.43 4.85 3.50
CA LEU A 103 -2.86 4.98 2.11
C LEU A 103 -2.50 6.37 1.58
N GLN A 104 -1.21 6.64 1.45
CA GLN A 104 -0.66 7.96 1.16
C GLN A 104 -1.17 8.59 -0.14
N LEU A 105 -1.51 7.80 -1.18
CA LEU A 105 -2.02 8.34 -2.44
C LEU A 105 -3.41 8.98 -2.27
N ARG A 106 -4.21 8.55 -1.31
CA ARG A 106 -5.54 9.13 -1.03
C ARG A 106 -5.49 10.53 -0.43
N VAL A 107 -4.34 10.95 0.11
CA VAL A 107 -4.13 12.32 0.63
C VAL A 107 -3.29 13.20 -0.31
N HIS A 108 -2.98 12.70 -1.50
CA HIS A 108 -2.24 13.47 -2.51
C HIS A 108 -3.16 14.52 -3.15
N PRO A 109 -2.80 15.84 -3.12
CA PRO A 109 -3.70 16.91 -3.55
C PRO A 109 -4.23 16.77 -4.97
N ALA A 110 -3.36 16.44 -5.95
CA ALA A 110 -3.77 16.25 -7.32
C ALA A 110 -4.75 15.07 -7.49
N LEU A 111 -4.54 13.97 -6.76
CA LEU A 111 -5.42 12.80 -6.82
C LEU A 111 -6.77 13.06 -6.15
N MET A 112 -6.80 13.85 -5.07
CA MET A 112 -8.04 14.32 -4.45
C MET A 112 -8.85 15.20 -5.40
N ALA A 113 -8.21 16.15 -6.09
CA ALA A 113 -8.88 17.00 -7.09
C ALA A 113 -9.47 16.19 -8.24
N ILE A 114 -8.77 15.12 -8.69
CA ILE A 114 -9.28 14.21 -9.71
C ILE A 114 -10.50 13.44 -9.21
N LYS A 115 -10.45 12.94 -7.98
CA LYS A 115 -11.58 12.26 -7.34
C LYS A 115 -12.81 13.14 -7.33
N GLU A 116 -12.69 14.38 -6.87
CA GLU A 116 -13.79 15.37 -6.88
C GLU A 116 -14.34 15.65 -8.29
N LYS A 117 -13.44 15.76 -9.29
CA LYS A 117 -13.86 15.97 -10.69
C LYS A 117 -14.65 14.78 -11.21
N LEU A 118 -14.20 13.55 -10.95
CA LEU A 118 -14.91 12.33 -11.37
C LEU A 118 -16.27 12.19 -10.67
N GLU A 119 -16.39 12.57 -9.41
CA GLU A 119 -17.66 12.56 -8.68
C GLU A 119 -18.65 13.58 -9.27
N LYS A 120 -18.21 14.82 -9.53
CA LYS A 120 -19.06 15.83 -10.17
C LYS A 120 -19.51 15.42 -11.58
N GLN A 121 -18.67 14.71 -12.34
CA GLN A 121 -19.06 14.21 -13.66
C GLN A 121 -20.13 13.11 -13.59
N LYS A 122 -20.11 12.26 -12.55
CA LYS A 122 -21.16 11.26 -12.32
C LYS A 122 -22.53 11.89 -12.06
N ASP A 123 -22.57 12.98 -11.30
CA ASP A 123 -23.82 13.68 -10.95
C ASP A 123 -24.48 14.35 -12.16
N ILE A 124 -23.69 14.68 -13.20
CA ILE A 124 -24.17 15.35 -14.42
C ILE A 124 -24.49 14.35 -15.54
N SER A 125 -23.95 13.13 -15.47
CA SER A 125 -24.15 12.11 -16.51
C SER A 125 -25.54 11.46 -16.38
N PRO A 126 -26.21 11.10 -17.51
CA PRO A 126 -27.47 10.38 -17.46
C PRO A 126 -27.31 9.07 -16.68
N PRO A 127 -28.33 8.62 -15.92
CA PRO A 127 -28.24 7.44 -15.05
C PRO A 127 -27.90 6.11 -15.75
N ASN A 128 -27.80 6.10 -17.09
CA ASN A 128 -27.50 4.93 -17.91
C ASN A 128 -26.28 5.09 -18.83
N SER A 129 -25.37 6.03 -18.59
CA SER A 129 -24.12 6.06 -19.36
C SER A 129 -23.17 4.97 -18.87
N ASN A 130 -23.27 3.77 -19.42
CA ASN A 130 -22.40 2.62 -19.15
C ASN A 130 -20.96 2.81 -19.69
N LYS A 131 -20.51 4.02 -19.98
CA LYS A 131 -19.20 4.26 -20.54
C LYS A 131 -18.14 4.20 -19.43
N LYS A 132 -17.38 3.09 -19.40
CA LYS A 132 -16.22 2.95 -18.53
C LYS A 132 -15.03 3.73 -19.10
N HIS A 133 -14.23 4.34 -18.21
CA HIS A 133 -12.97 4.95 -18.57
C HIS A 133 -11.95 3.87 -19.00
N ASN A 134 -11.09 4.17 -19.97
CA ASN A 134 -9.94 3.34 -20.31
C ASN A 134 -8.71 3.87 -19.57
N VAL A 135 -8.14 3.05 -18.72
CA VAL A 135 -6.99 3.42 -17.89
C VAL A 135 -5.81 2.51 -18.21
N GLU A 136 -4.64 3.11 -18.39
CA GLU A 136 -3.38 2.37 -18.46
C GLU A 136 -2.50 2.80 -17.28
N LEU A 137 -2.05 1.84 -16.49
CA LEU A 137 -1.14 2.01 -15.38
C LEU A 137 0.20 1.37 -15.71
N THR A 138 1.25 2.18 -15.77
CA THR A 138 2.64 1.72 -15.85
C THR A 138 3.38 2.15 -14.58
N TYR A 139 3.94 1.20 -13.85
CA TYR A 139 4.83 1.51 -12.75
C TYR A 139 6.08 0.65 -12.81
N ILE A 140 7.19 1.27 -13.13
CA ILE A 140 8.51 0.65 -13.19
C ILE A 140 9.38 1.33 -12.15
N THR A 141 9.93 0.58 -11.20
CA THR A 141 10.83 1.11 -10.18
C THR A 141 12.05 0.23 -10.07
N SER A 142 13.12 0.64 -10.76
CA SER A 142 14.39 -0.10 -10.78
C SER A 142 14.88 -0.36 -9.36
N ARG A 143 15.09 -1.63 -9.04
CA ARG A 143 15.65 -2.05 -7.76
C ARG A 143 17.01 -2.67 -8.01
N GLY A 144 17.96 -2.38 -7.12
CA GLY A 144 19.27 -3.00 -7.15
C GLY A 144 19.22 -4.48 -6.71
N VAL A 145 20.33 -5.18 -6.86
CA VAL A 145 20.47 -6.61 -6.50
C VAL A 145 20.06 -6.90 -5.05
N TRP A 146 20.25 -5.97 -4.14
CA TRP A 146 19.88 -6.09 -2.74
C TRP A 146 18.37 -6.26 -2.50
N TYR A 147 17.52 -5.81 -3.42
CA TYR A 147 16.08 -6.05 -3.33
C TYR A 147 15.78 -7.54 -3.26
N ASN A 148 16.42 -8.34 -4.12
CA ASN A 148 16.21 -9.78 -4.20
C ASN A 148 16.76 -10.55 -2.98
N PHE A 149 17.79 -9.99 -2.32
CA PHE A 149 18.34 -10.55 -1.08
C PHE A 149 17.60 -10.09 0.18
N SER A 150 16.85 -9.00 0.10
CA SER A 150 16.02 -8.52 1.20
C SER A 150 14.69 -9.29 1.28
N TRP A 151 13.97 -9.10 2.37
CA TRP A 151 12.62 -9.65 2.52
C TRP A 151 11.66 -9.22 1.41
N LYS A 152 11.92 -8.07 0.75
CA LYS A 152 11.07 -7.53 -0.33
C LYS A 152 11.09 -8.40 -1.60
N GLY A 153 12.18 -9.09 -1.88
CA GLY A 153 12.30 -10.04 -3.00
C GLY A 153 11.68 -11.41 -2.73
N ARG A 154 11.29 -11.70 -1.50
CA ARG A 154 10.65 -12.96 -1.10
C ARG A 154 9.13 -12.82 -1.15
N GLU A 155 8.48 -13.60 -2.03
CA GLU A 155 7.03 -13.53 -2.22
C GLU A 155 6.24 -13.96 -0.98
N ASP A 156 6.73 -14.95 -0.24
CA ASP A 156 6.13 -15.42 1.02
C ASP A 156 6.12 -14.34 2.13
N ILE A 157 7.05 -13.40 2.08
CA ILE A 157 7.18 -12.31 3.06
C ILE A 157 6.53 -11.01 2.55
N SER A 158 6.80 -10.64 1.29
CA SER A 158 6.36 -9.37 0.72
C SER A 158 5.01 -9.42 0.01
N GLY A 159 4.55 -10.62 -0.38
CA GLY A 159 3.40 -10.81 -1.26
C GLY A 159 3.70 -10.59 -2.75
N GLY A 160 4.98 -10.49 -3.13
CA GLY A 160 5.42 -10.29 -4.53
C GLY A 160 5.20 -8.88 -5.05
N VAL A 161 5.52 -8.68 -6.34
CA VAL A 161 5.51 -7.36 -7.00
C VAL A 161 4.13 -6.69 -6.93
N ALA A 162 3.06 -7.41 -7.24
CA ALA A 162 1.71 -6.85 -7.25
C ALA A 162 1.27 -6.35 -5.87
N THR A 163 1.59 -7.07 -4.80
CA THR A 163 1.25 -6.68 -3.44
C THR A 163 2.20 -5.60 -2.92
N ASN A 164 3.52 -5.82 -3.04
CA ASN A 164 4.50 -4.93 -2.41
C ASN A 164 4.55 -3.54 -3.02
N ILE A 165 4.49 -3.44 -4.37
CA ILE A 165 4.55 -2.15 -5.08
C ILE A 165 3.24 -1.76 -5.76
N GLY A 166 2.42 -2.74 -6.17
CA GLY A 166 1.19 -2.49 -6.92
C GLY A 166 0.02 -2.04 -6.06
N ILE A 167 -0.05 -2.45 -4.80
CA ILE A 167 -1.22 -2.21 -3.94
C ILE A 167 -1.60 -0.73 -3.81
N HIS A 168 -0.62 0.18 -3.79
CA HIS A 168 -0.87 1.62 -3.77
C HIS A 168 -1.73 2.09 -4.95
N PHE A 169 -1.43 1.55 -6.15
CA PHE A 169 -2.13 1.93 -7.36
C PHE A 169 -3.46 1.22 -7.49
N PHE A 170 -3.55 -0.04 -7.08
CA PHE A 170 -4.81 -0.76 -7.06
C PHE A 170 -5.80 -0.09 -6.09
N ASP A 171 -5.33 0.29 -4.90
CA ASP A 171 -6.11 1.06 -3.94
C ASP A 171 -6.58 2.40 -4.54
N LEU A 172 -5.66 3.16 -5.15
CA LEU A 172 -5.97 4.42 -5.82
C LEU A 172 -7.03 4.24 -6.91
N LEU A 173 -6.85 3.26 -7.79
CA LEU A 173 -7.76 3.02 -8.91
C LEU A 173 -9.16 2.62 -8.45
N MET A 174 -9.26 1.78 -7.42
CA MET A 174 -10.56 1.43 -6.83
C MET A 174 -11.20 2.62 -6.11
N TRP A 175 -10.42 3.44 -5.44
CA TRP A 175 -10.91 4.66 -4.83
C TRP A 175 -11.47 5.66 -5.87
N LEU A 176 -10.84 5.76 -7.04
CA LEU A 176 -11.29 6.64 -8.13
C LEU A 176 -12.49 6.06 -8.90
N PHE A 177 -12.45 4.77 -9.25
CA PHE A 177 -13.35 4.17 -10.23
C PHE A 177 -14.29 3.09 -9.68
N GLY A 178 -14.22 2.80 -8.39
CA GLY A 178 -15.05 1.79 -7.73
C GLY A 178 -14.45 0.38 -7.73
N ASN A 179 -15.17 -0.55 -7.14
CA ASN A 179 -14.67 -1.90 -6.86
C ASN A 179 -14.44 -2.74 -8.12
N VAL A 180 -13.57 -3.76 -7.97
CA VAL A 180 -13.25 -4.73 -9.01
C VAL A 180 -14.48 -5.59 -9.34
N GLN A 181 -14.77 -5.74 -10.63
CA GLN A 181 -15.79 -6.64 -11.18
C GLN A 181 -15.14 -7.86 -11.86
N LYS A 182 -13.94 -7.68 -12.42
CA LYS A 182 -13.17 -8.75 -13.06
C LYS A 182 -11.68 -8.50 -12.89
N ASN A 183 -10.95 -9.56 -12.60
CA ASN A 183 -9.50 -9.53 -12.39
C ASN A 183 -8.85 -10.60 -13.26
N LEU A 184 -7.94 -10.21 -14.16
CA LEU A 184 -7.25 -11.10 -15.08
C LEU A 184 -5.74 -10.89 -14.97
N LEU A 185 -4.99 -11.99 -14.93
CA LEU A 185 -3.53 -11.98 -14.84
C LEU A 185 -2.91 -12.49 -16.15
N PHE A 186 -1.96 -11.74 -16.69
CA PHE A 186 -1.27 -12.05 -17.94
C PHE A 186 0.21 -12.38 -17.75
N LEU A 187 0.83 -11.80 -16.75
CA LEU A 187 2.23 -12.02 -16.38
C LEU A 187 2.39 -12.02 -14.87
N ARG A 188 3.10 -12.98 -14.34
CA ARG A 188 3.61 -13.00 -12.96
C ARG A 188 4.99 -13.64 -12.94
N SER A 189 5.97 -12.87 -12.49
CA SER A 189 7.35 -13.30 -12.28
C SER A 189 7.92 -12.64 -11.03
N PRO A 190 9.10 -13.01 -10.56
CA PRO A 190 9.72 -12.34 -9.41
C PRO A 190 9.90 -10.83 -9.56
N ASN A 191 10.07 -10.37 -10.83
CA ASN A 191 10.39 -8.96 -11.10
C ASN A 191 9.27 -8.18 -11.78
N LYS A 192 8.24 -8.86 -12.31
CA LYS A 192 7.20 -8.24 -13.14
C LYS A 192 5.84 -8.86 -12.89
N ALA A 193 4.82 -8.03 -13.03
CA ALA A 193 3.44 -8.50 -13.08
C ALA A 193 2.63 -7.60 -14.03
N SER A 194 1.67 -8.18 -14.75
CA SER A 194 0.78 -7.45 -15.64
C SER A 194 -0.57 -8.14 -15.73
N GLY A 195 -1.62 -7.34 -15.86
CA GLY A 195 -2.98 -7.85 -15.93
C GLY A 195 -3.99 -6.80 -16.36
N PHE A 196 -5.25 -7.15 -16.13
CA PHE A 196 -6.39 -6.31 -16.45
C PHE A 196 -7.38 -6.34 -15.27
N LEU A 197 -7.86 -5.16 -14.88
CA LEU A 197 -8.94 -5.00 -13.92
C LEU A 197 -10.13 -4.34 -14.62
N GLU A 198 -11.28 -4.97 -14.55
CA GLU A 198 -12.55 -4.32 -14.84
C GLU A 198 -13.09 -3.77 -13.52
N LEU A 199 -13.13 -2.46 -13.40
CA LEU A 199 -13.73 -1.75 -12.28
C LEU A 199 -15.17 -1.33 -12.61
N GLN A 200 -15.91 -0.85 -11.63
CA GLN A 200 -17.27 -0.36 -11.85
C GLN A 200 -17.33 0.72 -12.94
N ASN A 201 -16.36 1.64 -12.95
CA ASN A 201 -16.35 2.78 -13.88
C ASN A 201 -15.09 2.87 -14.76
N ALA A 202 -14.23 1.85 -14.78
CA ALA A 202 -13.03 1.83 -15.61
C ALA A 202 -12.61 0.43 -16.04
N ASN A 203 -11.94 0.36 -17.18
CA ASN A 203 -11.17 -0.78 -17.66
C ASN A 203 -9.70 -0.43 -17.53
N VAL A 204 -8.94 -1.19 -16.73
CA VAL A 204 -7.56 -0.87 -16.39
C VAL A 204 -6.62 -1.93 -16.94
N LYS A 205 -5.74 -1.55 -17.84
CA LYS A 205 -4.56 -2.34 -18.22
C LYS A 205 -3.41 -1.92 -17.32
N TRP A 206 -2.76 -2.86 -16.66
CA TRP A 206 -1.69 -2.51 -15.73
C TRP A 206 -0.42 -3.33 -15.95
N TYR A 207 0.72 -2.66 -15.75
CA TYR A 207 2.06 -3.25 -15.84
C TYR A 207 2.94 -2.74 -14.70
N LEU A 208 3.55 -3.67 -13.97
CA LEU A 208 4.43 -3.40 -12.84
C LEU A 208 5.78 -4.09 -13.07
N SER A 209 6.88 -3.37 -12.85
CA SER A 209 8.23 -3.94 -12.94
C SER A 209 9.20 -3.34 -11.93
N ILE A 210 10.13 -4.18 -11.47
CA ILE A 210 11.31 -3.74 -10.71
C ILE A 210 12.61 -3.87 -11.52
N ASP A 211 12.50 -4.28 -12.79
CA ASP A 211 13.65 -4.44 -13.67
C ASP A 211 14.02 -3.10 -14.34
N LYS A 212 15.29 -2.72 -14.23
CA LYS A 212 15.83 -1.51 -14.88
C LYS A 212 15.68 -1.53 -16.41
N LYS A 213 15.67 -2.72 -17.02
CA LYS A 213 15.57 -2.88 -18.47
C LYS A 213 14.24 -2.41 -19.04
N ASP A 214 13.19 -2.37 -18.23
CA ASP A 214 11.86 -1.94 -18.65
C ASP A 214 11.67 -0.42 -18.57
N LEU A 215 12.64 0.32 -18.04
CA LEU A 215 12.56 1.78 -17.99
C LEU A 215 12.55 2.36 -19.40
N PRO A 216 11.63 3.30 -19.71
CA PRO A 216 11.63 4.03 -20.96
C PRO A 216 12.96 4.77 -21.17
N GLN A 217 13.38 4.89 -22.44
CA GLN A 217 14.64 5.56 -22.80
C GLN A 217 14.73 7.00 -22.23
N GLU A 218 13.62 7.72 -22.22
CA GLU A 218 13.55 9.07 -21.64
C GLU A 218 13.87 9.10 -20.14
N ALA A 219 13.37 8.11 -19.39
CA ALA A 219 13.66 7.98 -17.96
C ALA A 219 15.15 7.65 -17.73
N ILE A 220 15.70 6.77 -18.58
CA ILE A 220 17.14 6.42 -18.52
C ILE A 220 18.02 7.66 -18.81
N GLN A 221 17.69 8.43 -19.85
CA GLN A 221 18.42 9.66 -20.21
C GLN A 221 18.38 10.72 -19.11
N LYS A 222 17.27 10.79 -18.38
CA LYS A 222 17.10 11.68 -17.20
C LYS A 222 17.70 11.09 -15.92
N ASN A 223 18.39 9.95 -15.99
CA ASN A 223 18.93 9.23 -14.84
C ASN A 223 17.90 8.91 -13.75
N GLN A 224 16.65 8.68 -14.16
CA GLN A 224 15.56 8.30 -13.27
C GLN A 224 15.57 6.79 -13.03
N SER A 225 15.37 6.38 -11.79
CA SER A 225 15.24 4.97 -11.40
C SER A 225 13.79 4.50 -11.37
N THR A 226 12.85 5.40 -11.61
CA THR A 226 11.42 5.14 -11.52
C THR A 226 10.68 5.83 -12.66
N HIS A 227 9.78 5.10 -13.31
CA HIS A 227 8.81 5.62 -14.25
C HIS A 227 7.40 5.27 -13.73
N ARG A 228 6.56 6.29 -13.63
CA ARG A 228 5.19 6.17 -13.15
C ARG A 228 4.28 6.91 -14.11
N SER A 229 3.33 6.20 -14.70
CA SER A 229 2.37 6.76 -15.63
C SER A 229 0.99 6.17 -15.36
N ILE A 230 0.00 7.02 -15.30
CA ILE A 230 -1.42 6.63 -15.35
C ILE A 230 -2.06 7.47 -16.43
N THR A 231 -2.62 6.85 -17.47
CA THR A 231 -3.42 7.54 -18.45
C THR A 231 -4.91 7.23 -18.24
N ILE A 232 -5.77 8.22 -18.44
CA ILE A 232 -7.22 8.08 -18.38
C ILE A 232 -7.77 8.59 -19.71
N ASP A 233 -8.38 7.72 -20.50
CA ASP A 233 -8.90 8.02 -21.84
C ASP A 233 -7.84 8.68 -22.76
N GLY A 234 -6.59 8.21 -22.65
CA GLY A 234 -5.45 8.70 -23.43
C GLY A 234 -4.79 9.97 -22.88
N ASN A 235 -5.29 10.54 -21.79
CA ASN A 235 -4.68 11.71 -21.16
C ASN A 235 -3.84 11.30 -19.96
N GLU A 236 -2.57 11.73 -19.92
CA GLU A 236 -1.67 11.48 -18.79
C GLU A 236 -2.17 12.19 -17.54
N LEU A 237 -2.16 11.47 -16.44
CA LEU A 237 -2.49 12.00 -15.14
C LEU A 237 -1.21 12.50 -14.48
N GLU A 238 -1.08 13.81 -14.39
CA GLU A 238 0.08 14.42 -13.75
C GLU A 238 -0.07 14.38 -12.21
N PHE A 239 0.75 13.55 -11.56
CA PHE A 239 0.86 13.50 -10.11
C PHE A 239 2.30 13.19 -9.66
N THR A 240 3.26 13.60 -10.48
CA THR A 240 4.69 13.36 -10.26
C THR A 240 5.22 14.15 -9.06
N ASP A 241 4.70 15.37 -8.87
CA ASP A 241 5.03 16.26 -7.76
C ASP A 241 4.04 16.09 -6.60
N GLY A 242 4.44 16.48 -5.38
CA GLY A 242 3.54 16.47 -4.22
C GLY A 242 3.62 15.21 -3.36
N PHE A 243 4.65 14.36 -3.56
CA PHE A 243 4.89 13.20 -2.71
C PHE A 243 5.56 13.55 -1.37
N THR A 244 5.99 14.79 -1.21
CA THR A 244 6.55 15.28 0.05
C THR A 244 5.45 15.33 1.11
N ASP A 245 5.77 14.90 2.30
CA ASP A 245 4.90 14.98 3.49
C ASP A 245 3.58 14.18 3.45
N LEU A 246 3.38 13.29 2.48
CA LEU A 246 2.16 12.48 2.42
C LEU A 246 1.98 11.57 3.64
N HIS A 247 3.07 11.01 4.17
CA HIS A 247 3.03 10.23 5.41
C HIS A 247 2.60 11.12 6.57
N THR A 248 3.21 12.31 6.71
CA THR A 248 2.84 13.29 7.74
C THR A 248 1.35 13.60 7.70
N ARG A 249 0.80 13.87 6.50
CA ARG A 249 -0.65 14.11 6.33
C ARG A 249 -1.52 12.93 6.73
N VAL A 250 -1.09 11.69 6.42
CA VAL A 250 -1.83 10.50 6.87
C VAL A 250 -1.84 10.42 8.38
N TYR A 251 -0.68 10.63 9.03
CA TYR A 251 -0.59 10.61 10.50
C TYR A 251 -1.41 11.74 11.15
N GLU A 252 -1.36 12.94 10.60
CA GLU A 252 -2.20 14.08 11.06
C GLU A 252 -3.70 13.73 10.96
N ASN A 253 -4.13 13.13 9.87
CA ASN A 253 -5.52 12.67 9.71
C ASN A 253 -5.89 11.61 10.75
N ILE A 254 -5.01 10.64 11.02
CA ILE A 254 -5.22 9.61 12.04
C ILE A 254 -5.39 10.25 13.42
N LEU A 255 -4.50 11.17 13.79
CA LEU A 255 -4.56 11.88 15.07
C LEU A 255 -5.80 12.76 15.21
N GLN A 256 -6.41 13.18 14.08
CA GLN A 256 -7.70 13.89 14.03
C GLN A 256 -8.91 12.95 13.95
N GLY A 257 -8.73 11.63 14.06
CA GLY A 257 -9.80 10.65 13.95
C GLY A 257 -10.30 10.40 12.52
N LYS A 258 -9.55 10.82 11.49
CA LYS A 258 -9.88 10.71 10.06
C LYS A 258 -9.01 9.69 9.29
N GLY A 259 -8.42 8.73 10.00
CA GLY A 259 -7.57 7.71 9.41
C GLY A 259 -8.31 6.69 8.54
N PHE A 260 -7.58 6.00 7.69
CA PHE A 260 -8.09 4.91 6.85
C PHE A 260 -8.07 3.60 7.64
N GLY A 261 -9.23 3.05 7.94
CA GLY A 261 -9.38 1.81 8.73
C GLY A 261 -9.31 0.54 7.88
N ILE A 262 -9.54 -0.60 8.53
CA ILE A 262 -9.48 -1.96 7.94
C ILE A 262 -10.36 -2.07 6.69
N GLU A 263 -11.62 -1.63 6.75
CA GLU A 263 -12.54 -1.72 5.61
C GLU A 263 -12.07 -0.92 4.39
N THR A 264 -11.35 0.19 4.63
CA THR A 264 -10.79 0.98 3.52
C THR A 264 -9.73 0.21 2.75
N ALA A 265 -8.95 -0.64 3.43
CA ALA A 265 -7.90 -1.45 2.82
C ALA A 265 -8.41 -2.75 2.19
N ARG A 266 -9.60 -3.23 2.56
CA ARG A 266 -10.13 -4.56 2.22
C ARG A 266 -10.05 -4.85 0.73
N ALA A 267 -10.62 -4.00 -0.10
CA ALA A 267 -10.69 -4.23 -1.54
C ALA A 267 -9.30 -4.37 -2.19
N SER A 268 -8.30 -3.59 -1.75
CA SER A 268 -6.94 -3.67 -2.28
C SER A 268 -6.20 -4.93 -1.82
N ILE A 269 -6.46 -5.38 -0.59
CA ILE A 269 -5.92 -6.64 -0.07
C ILE A 269 -6.52 -7.84 -0.82
N GLU A 270 -7.83 -7.88 -0.99
CA GLU A 270 -8.53 -8.93 -1.76
C GLU A 270 -8.02 -8.99 -3.20
N THR A 271 -7.95 -7.86 -3.88
CA THR A 271 -7.45 -7.77 -5.26
C THR A 271 -6.02 -8.29 -5.39
N THR A 272 -5.10 -7.88 -4.51
CA THR A 272 -3.71 -8.34 -4.56
C THR A 272 -3.56 -9.80 -4.13
N TYR A 273 -4.40 -10.28 -3.22
CA TYR A 273 -4.48 -11.69 -2.87
C TYR A 273 -4.91 -12.53 -4.08
N GLU A 274 -5.97 -12.13 -4.79
CA GLU A 274 -6.42 -12.80 -6.02
C GLU A 274 -5.31 -12.83 -7.07
N ILE A 275 -4.66 -11.71 -7.36
CA ILE A 275 -3.56 -11.62 -8.34
C ILE A 275 -2.46 -12.65 -8.05
N ARG A 276 -2.16 -12.91 -6.78
CA ARG A 276 -1.18 -13.94 -6.39
C ARG A 276 -1.60 -15.36 -6.70
N HIS A 277 -2.91 -15.63 -6.84
CA HIS A 277 -3.46 -16.98 -6.99
C HIS A 277 -4.11 -17.24 -8.35
N LEU A 278 -4.40 -16.17 -9.13
CA LEU A 278 -5.00 -16.31 -10.45
C LEU A 278 -4.09 -17.09 -11.42
N PRO A 279 -4.66 -17.92 -12.29
CA PRO A 279 -3.93 -18.49 -13.42
C PRO A 279 -3.54 -17.40 -14.42
N ILE A 280 -2.38 -17.57 -15.05
CA ILE A 280 -1.94 -16.70 -16.14
C ILE A 280 -2.71 -17.07 -17.40
N ILE A 281 -3.37 -16.09 -18.02
CA ILE A 281 -4.11 -16.26 -19.27
C ILE A 281 -3.48 -15.45 -20.40
N LYS A 282 -3.79 -15.83 -21.67
CA LYS A 282 -3.18 -15.23 -22.88
C LYS A 282 -4.24 -14.59 -23.76
N THR A 283 -4.82 -13.48 -23.30
CA THR A 283 -5.81 -12.70 -24.06
C THR A 283 -5.17 -11.39 -24.52
N LYS A 284 -4.49 -11.40 -25.66
CA LYS A 284 -3.65 -10.28 -26.15
C LYS A 284 -4.38 -8.96 -26.31
N GLU A 285 -5.68 -8.97 -26.59
CA GLU A 285 -6.51 -7.76 -26.75
C GLU A 285 -6.54 -6.86 -25.49
N LEU A 286 -6.41 -7.48 -24.32
CA LEU A 286 -6.42 -6.79 -23.04
C LEU A 286 -5.02 -6.54 -22.47
N PHE A 287 -3.96 -6.90 -23.21
CA PHE A 287 -2.60 -6.69 -22.75
C PHE A 287 -2.28 -5.21 -22.63
N HIS A 288 -1.48 -4.89 -21.61
CA HIS A 288 -0.84 -3.59 -21.51
C HIS A 288 0.18 -3.39 -22.65
N PRO A 289 0.35 -2.18 -23.22
CA PRO A 289 1.31 -1.95 -24.30
C PRO A 289 2.74 -2.45 -24.01
N MET A 290 3.23 -2.31 -22.80
CA MET A 290 4.55 -2.82 -22.38
C MET A 290 4.66 -4.34 -22.52
N LEU A 291 3.58 -5.09 -22.30
CA LEU A 291 3.57 -6.54 -22.42
C LEU A 291 3.54 -7.01 -23.88
N LEU A 292 3.13 -6.16 -24.81
CA LEU A 292 3.14 -6.46 -26.25
C LEU A 292 4.54 -6.30 -26.88
N GLN A 293 5.47 -5.64 -26.16
CA GLN A 293 6.84 -5.41 -26.61
C GLN A 293 7.82 -6.49 -26.12
N GLU A 294 7.40 -7.34 -25.20
CA GLU A 294 8.13 -8.52 -24.74
C GLU A 294 7.89 -9.74 -25.68
#